data_9ed7c26b8235a671eb07d90a7ce65f80
#
_entry.id   9ed7c26b8235a671eb07d90a7ce65f80
#
_cell.length_a   1.000
_cell.length_b   1.000
_cell.length_c   1.000
_cell.angle_alpha   90.00
_cell.angle_beta   90.00
_cell.angle_gamma   90.00
#
_symmetry.space_group_name_H-M   'P 1'
#
loop_
_entity.id
_entity.type
_entity.pdbx_description
1 polymer ?
#
loop_
_entity_poly.entity_id
_entity_poly.type
_entity_poly.pdbx_seq_one_letter_code
_entity_poly.pdbx_strand_id
1 'polypeptide(L)'
;MAQPLKINFKVYQGSTFKEVFRWESSTKVYVPISGITKAAPCVVSTSVPHSMPQGWRFKVSNVLGMKEINSDSTYHTAHSVTADTININSLNSLAYSAYTSDGVIEYNQPVDLTNTTARMQIREKLESTTPILELTTENGGILIDNVLKTITIYISAADTTLLNFSAAVYSLELIKNSEVTPFLTGSVSLVKEVTR
;
A
#
# COMPACT_ATOMS: atom_id res chain seq x y z
N MET A 1 -21.53 1.45 -5.55
CA MET A 1 -20.24 2.10 -5.86
C MET A 1 -19.39 2.14 -4.59
N ALA A 2 -18.12 1.76 -4.68
CA ALA A 2 -17.22 1.93 -3.53
C ALA A 2 -16.99 3.43 -3.29
N GLN A 3 -17.05 3.86 -2.02
CA GLN A 3 -16.71 5.23 -1.69
C GLN A 3 -15.18 5.38 -1.66
N PRO A 4 -14.63 6.50 -2.20
CA PRO A 4 -13.19 6.76 -2.15
C PRO A 4 -12.72 6.90 -0.70
N LEU A 5 -11.52 6.40 -0.43
CA LEU A 5 -10.89 6.61 0.87
C LEU A 5 -10.48 8.08 1.01
N LYS A 6 -10.87 8.71 2.13
CA LYS A 6 -10.50 10.10 2.41
C LYS A 6 -9.14 10.17 3.09
N ILE A 7 -8.15 10.76 2.40
CA ILE A 7 -6.80 11.00 2.91
C ILE A 7 -6.42 12.45 2.65
N ASN A 8 -5.84 13.12 3.64
CA ASN A 8 -5.34 14.48 3.48
C ASN A 8 -3.83 14.45 3.33
N PHE A 9 -3.30 15.17 2.35
CA PHE A 9 -1.87 15.26 2.07
C PHE A 9 -1.27 16.57 2.58
N LYS A 10 -0.01 16.48 2.98
CA LYS A 10 0.85 17.62 3.29
C LYS A 10 2.04 17.60 2.35
N VAL A 11 2.11 18.56 1.45
CA VAL A 11 3.17 18.71 0.47
C VAL A 11 4.12 19.81 0.93
N TYR A 12 5.43 19.54 0.88
CA TYR A 12 6.45 20.55 1.17
C TYR A 12 6.97 21.10 -0.17
N GLN A 13 6.86 22.43 -0.35
CA GLN A 13 7.35 23.13 -1.54
C GLN A 13 8.86 22.88 -1.69
N GLY A 14 9.33 22.64 -2.90
CA GLY A 14 10.74 22.34 -3.18
C GLY A 14 11.20 20.94 -2.83
N SER A 15 10.34 20.10 -2.28
CA SER A 15 10.66 18.72 -1.90
C SER A 15 9.87 17.71 -2.73
N THR A 16 10.47 16.57 -3.05
CA THR A 16 9.74 15.47 -3.70
C THR A 16 8.63 14.94 -2.79
N PHE A 17 7.43 14.87 -3.32
CA PHE A 17 6.30 14.21 -2.68
C PHE A 17 6.11 12.82 -3.27
N LYS A 18 6.07 11.80 -2.42
CA LYS A 18 5.87 10.41 -2.83
C LYS A 18 5.03 9.68 -1.79
N GLU A 19 3.89 9.13 -2.23
CA GLU A 19 3.02 8.30 -1.40
C GLU A 19 2.69 7.00 -2.13
N VAL A 20 2.68 5.90 -1.40
CA VAL A 20 2.48 4.56 -1.96
C VAL A 20 1.25 3.92 -1.33
N PHE A 21 0.32 3.52 -2.17
CA PHE A 21 -0.94 2.88 -1.79
C PHE A 21 -1.01 1.46 -2.32
N ARG A 22 -1.79 0.62 -1.64
CA ARG A 22 -2.18 -0.71 -2.07
C ARG A 22 -3.70 -0.84 -2.05
N TRP A 23 -4.24 -1.46 -3.07
CA TRP A 23 -5.67 -1.72 -3.13
C TRP A 23 -5.96 -3.14 -2.70
N GLU A 24 -6.47 -3.26 -1.48
CA GLU A 24 -6.92 -4.52 -0.90
C GLU A 24 -8.41 -4.74 -1.19
N SER A 25 -8.78 -5.92 -1.66
CA SER A 25 -10.19 -6.31 -1.74
C SER A 25 -10.73 -6.67 -0.36
N SER A 26 -12.05 -6.78 -0.23
CA SER A 26 -12.68 -7.31 0.99
C SER A 26 -12.56 -8.84 1.13
N THR A 27 -12.15 -9.53 0.06
CA THR A 27 -11.98 -10.98 0.05
C THR A 27 -10.78 -11.38 0.89
N LYS A 28 -10.99 -12.28 1.84
CA LYS A 28 -9.92 -12.87 2.65
C LYS A 28 -9.33 -14.09 1.99
N VAL A 29 -8.01 -14.20 2.04
CA VAL A 29 -7.24 -15.39 1.65
C VAL A 29 -6.66 -16.00 2.90
N TYR A 30 -6.82 -17.32 3.04
CA TYR A 30 -6.29 -18.13 4.14
C TYR A 30 -5.35 -19.18 3.57
N VAL A 31 -4.10 -19.20 4.04
CA VAL A 31 -3.11 -20.17 3.56
C VAL A 31 -2.51 -20.89 4.77
N PRO A 32 -2.54 -22.24 4.79
CA PRO A 32 -1.99 -23.02 5.89
C PRO A 32 -0.48 -22.85 5.99
N ILE A 33 0.02 -22.80 7.23
CA ILE A 33 1.44 -22.74 7.56
C ILE A 33 2.02 -24.16 7.63
N SER A 34 3.20 -24.34 7.06
CA SER A 34 3.97 -25.60 7.13
C SER A 34 5.20 -25.50 8.05
N GLY A 35 5.63 -24.27 8.38
CA GLY A 35 6.77 -24.07 9.25
C GLY A 35 6.99 -22.60 9.62
N ILE A 36 7.64 -22.38 10.76
CA ILE A 36 8.07 -21.05 11.21
C ILE A 36 9.45 -21.18 11.83
N THR A 37 10.39 -20.34 11.42
CA THR A 37 11.76 -20.38 11.94
C THR A 37 11.90 -19.64 13.27
N LYS A 38 12.77 -20.12 14.15
CA LYS A 38 13.30 -19.37 15.29
C LYS A 38 14.52 -18.58 14.83
N ALA A 39 14.30 -17.43 14.22
CA ALA A 39 15.35 -16.64 13.59
C ALA A 39 15.04 -15.12 13.65
N ALA A 40 16.03 -14.32 13.32
CA ALA A 40 15.91 -12.89 13.06
C ALA A 40 16.56 -12.58 11.70
N PRO A 41 15.76 -12.32 10.66
CA PRO A 41 14.31 -12.24 10.63
C PRO A 41 13.61 -13.60 10.75
N CYS A 42 12.37 -13.57 11.24
CA CYS A 42 11.49 -14.74 11.25
C CYS A 42 11.02 -15.05 9.83
N VAL A 43 10.98 -16.34 9.47
CA VAL A 43 10.45 -16.83 8.18
C VAL A 43 9.25 -17.74 8.43
N VAL A 44 8.15 -17.46 7.76
CA VAL A 44 6.96 -18.31 7.72
C VAL A 44 6.95 -19.04 6.39
N SER A 45 6.80 -20.37 6.44
CA SER A 45 6.61 -21.23 5.27
C SER A 45 5.16 -21.67 5.17
N THR A 46 4.61 -21.74 3.97
CA THR A 46 3.22 -22.17 3.70
C THR A 46 3.19 -23.53 3.01
N SER A 47 2.09 -24.27 3.19
CA SER A 47 1.91 -25.60 2.60
C SER A 47 1.61 -25.56 1.11
N VAL A 48 1.16 -24.41 0.61
CA VAL A 48 0.84 -24.13 -0.79
C VAL A 48 1.26 -22.71 -1.12
N PRO A 49 1.46 -22.37 -2.40
CA PRO A 49 1.79 -21.00 -2.79
C PRO A 49 0.78 -19.96 -2.26
N HIS A 50 1.30 -18.91 -1.66
CA HIS A 50 0.45 -17.89 -1.02
C HIS A 50 0.08 -16.72 -1.94
N SER A 51 0.74 -16.54 -3.08
CA SER A 51 0.50 -15.46 -4.05
C SER A 51 0.49 -14.03 -3.46
N MET A 52 1.04 -13.83 -2.26
CA MET A 52 1.11 -12.55 -1.58
C MET A 52 2.26 -11.73 -2.16
N PRO A 53 2.04 -10.45 -2.56
CA PRO A 53 3.13 -9.62 -3.04
C PRO A 53 4.01 -9.12 -1.90
N GLN A 54 5.24 -8.78 -2.20
CA GLN A 54 6.15 -8.13 -1.25
C GLN A 54 5.54 -6.81 -0.72
N GLY A 55 5.73 -6.56 0.55
CA GLY A 55 5.21 -5.38 1.25
C GLY A 55 3.73 -5.50 1.66
N TRP A 56 3.09 -6.66 1.40
CA TRP A 56 1.70 -6.89 1.80
C TRP A 56 1.59 -7.14 3.29
N ARG A 57 0.45 -6.79 3.88
CA ARG A 57 0.17 -7.04 5.30
C ARG A 57 -0.64 -8.32 5.47
N PHE A 58 -0.34 -9.08 6.51
CA PHE A 58 -1.01 -10.32 6.84
C PHE A 58 -1.02 -10.56 8.35
N LYS A 59 -1.90 -11.44 8.80
CA LYS A 59 -1.95 -11.93 10.18
C LYS A 59 -1.56 -13.41 10.22
N VAL A 60 -1.12 -13.82 11.39
CA VAL A 60 -0.83 -15.23 11.71
C VAL A 60 -1.72 -15.64 12.87
N SER A 61 -2.39 -16.78 12.74
CA SER A 61 -3.26 -17.32 13.78
C SER A 61 -3.22 -18.84 13.85
N ASN A 62 -3.71 -19.41 14.97
CA ASN A 62 -3.89 -20.85 15.20
C ASN A 62 -2.57 -21.65 15.14
N VAL A 63 -1.42 -21.03 15.31
CA VAL A 63 -0.13 -21.73 15.38
C VAL A 63 -0.02 -22.46 16.72
N LEU A 64 0.42 -23.71 16.68
CA LEU A 64 0.79 -24.49 17.86
C LEU A 64 2.32 -24.50 18.04
N GLY A 65 2.74 -24.55 19.29
CA GLY A 65 4.15 -24.40 19.70
C GLY A 65 4.53 -22.94 19.79
N MET A 66 4.80 -22.26 18.69
CA MET A 66 5.15 -20.83 18.62
C MET A 66 3.92 -19.94 18.75
N LYS A 67 3.23 -19.99 19.87
CA LYS A 67 1.97 -19.25 20.09
C LYS A 67 2.17 -17.73 20.16
N GLU A 68 3.37 -17.27 20.42
CA GLU A 68 3.74 -15.86 20.55
C GLU A 68 3.55 -15.07 19.24
N ILE A 69 3.49 -15.76 18.08
CA ILE A 69 3.24 -15.13 16.79
C ILE A 69 1.75 -14.94 16.50
N ASN A 70 0.87 -15.66 17.21
CA ASN A 70 -0.58 -15.58 17.00
C ASN A 70 -1.10 -14.19 17.38
N SER A 71 -1.86 -13.55 16.51
CA SER A 71 -2.51 -12.27 16.79
C SER A 71 -3.75 -12.06 15.93
N ASP A 72 -4.83 -11.66 16.56
CA ASP A 72 -6.07 -11.24 15.89
C ASP A 72 -6.05 -9.76 15.49
N SER A 73 -5.15 -8.97 16.04
CA SER A 73 -5.09 -7.51 15.85
C SER A 73 -3.80 -7.01 15.20
N THR A 74 -2.68 -7.74 15.33
CA THR A 74 -1.39 -7.31 14.82
C THR A 74 -1.18 -7.80 13.38
N TYR A 75 -0.84 -6.87 12.49
CA TYR A 75 -0.42 -7.20 11.15
C TYR A 75 1.10 -7.27 11.06
N HIS A 76 1.59 -8.30 10.39
CA HIS A 76 2.95 -8.38 9.90
C HIS A 76 3.04 -7.85 8.47
N THR A 77 4.23 -7.42 8.06
CA THR A 77 4.51 -7.03 6.67
C THR A 77 5.43 -8.08 6.03
N ALA A 78 5.03 -8.59 4.88
CA ALA A 78 5.83 -9.51 4.06
C ALA A 78 6.99 -8.73 3.42
N HIS A 79 8.21 -8.85 3.96
CA HIS A 79 9.35 -8.07 3.47
C HIS A 79 9.94 -8.66 2.19
N SER A 80 10.26 -9.93 2.19
CA SER A 80 10.60 -10.68 0.99
C SER A 80 9.79 -11.97 0.93
N VAL A 81 9.41 -12.36 -0.29
CA VAL A 81 8.52 -13.48 -0.53
C VAL A 81 9.07 -14.36 -1.65
N THR A 82 8.86 -15.67 -1.50
CA THR A 82 8.92 -16.64 -2.59
C THR A 82 7.51 -17.17 -2.85
N ALA A 83 7.36 -18.26 -3.58
CA ALA A 83 6.04 -18.86 -3.77
C ALA A 83 5.40 -19.34 -2.46
N ASP A 84 6.21 -19.82 -1.53
CA ASP A 84 5.80 -20.50 -0.30
C ASP A 84 6.51 -20.02 0.98
N THR A 85 7.31 -18.95 0.92
CA THR A 85 7.97 -18.39 2.11
C THR A 85 7.79 -16.87 2.21
N ILE A 86 7.69 -16.39 3.46
CA ILE A 86 7.49 -14.99 3.78
C ILE A 86 8.47 -14.60 4.89
N ASN A 87 9.34 -13.63 4.64
CA ASN A 87 10.21 -13.06 5.65
C ASN A 87 9.52 -11.90 6.38
N ILE A 88 9.54 -11.92 7.71
CA ILE A 88 9.04 -10.87 8.57
C ILE A 88 10.23 -10.15 9.20
N ASN A 89 10.75 -9.12 8.52
CA ASN A 89 11.97 -8.42 8.97
C ASN A 89 11.83 -7.70 10.33
N SER A 90 10.62 -7.32 10.69
CA SER A 90 10.32 -6.68 11.97
C SER A 90 10.21 -7.65 13.14
N LEU A 91 10.29 -8.98 12.90
CA LEU A 91 10.09 -10.00 13.91
C LEU A 91 11.37 -10.79 14.19
N ASN A 92 11.82 -10.72 15.44
CA ASN A 92 12.86 -11.61 16.00
C ASN A 92 12.18 -12.70 16.82
N SER A 93 12.18 -13.93 16.32
CA SER A 93 11.56 -15.09 16.96
C SER A 93 12.55 -16.02 17.68
N LEU A 94 13.81 -15.59 17.88
CA LEU A 94 14.84 -16.41 18.53
C LEU A 94 14.44 -16.85 19.95
N ALA A 95 13.74 -16.00 20.70
CA ALA A 95 13.27 -16.29 22.05
C ALA A 95 11.90 -16.98 22.14
N TYR A 96 11.22 -17.17 20.97
CA TYR A 96 9.91 -17.79 20.93
C TYR A 96 9.98 -19.31 21.12
N SER A 97 8.85 -19.92 21.46
CA SER A 97 8.71 -21.37 21.46
C SER A 97 8.94 -21.94 20.06
N ALA A 98 9.29 -23.22 19.95
CA ALA A 98 9.44 -23.85 18.66
C ALA A 98 8.05 -24.05 17.99
N TYR A 99 7.96 -23.83 16.67
CA TYR A 99 6.78 -24.22 15.90
C TYR A 99 6.62 -25.75 15.97
N THR A 100 5.40 -26.20 16.18
CA THR A 100 5.10 -27.65 16.19
C THR A 100 4.17 -28.05 15.05
N SER A 101 3.04 -27.38 14.90
CA SER A 101 2.06 -27.68 13.86
C SER A 101 1.04 -26.54 13.71
N ASP A 102 0.17 -26.69 12.72
CA ASP A 102 -0.98 -25.85 12.43
C ASP A 102 -0.62 -24.39 12.12
N GLY A 103 -1.63 -23.56 12.09
CA GLY A 103 -1.49 -22.15 11.79
C GLY A 103 -1.91 -21.76 10.38
N VAL A 104 -2.36 -20.54 10.27
CA VAL A 104 -2.87 -19.93 9.05
C VAL A 104 -2.33 -18.52 8.93
N ILE A 105 -1.90 -18.12 7.74
CA ILE A 105 -1.79 -16.71 7.36
C ILE A 105 -3.12 -16.23 6.79
N GLU A 106 -3.55 -15.05 7.18
CA GLU A 106 -4.74 -14.37 6.67
C GLU A 106 -4.35 -13.03 6.09
N TYR A 107 -4.79 -12.74 4.87
CA TYR A 107 -4.59 -11.43 4.25
C TYR A 107 -5.76 -11.09 3.32
N ASN A 108 -5.93 -9.78 3.02
CA ASN A 108 -6.86 -9.34 2.00
C ASN A 108 -6.28 -9.58 0.62
N GLN A 109 -7.08 -10.15 -0.29
CA GLN A 109 -6.64 -10.42 -1.66
C GLN A 109 -6.24 -9.11 -2.36
N PRO A 110 -5.05 -9.04 -2.99
CA PRO A 110 -4.65 -7.92 -3.81
C PRO A 110 -5.58 -7.75 -5.01
N VAL A 111 -5.98 -6.51 -5.28
CA VAL A 111 -6.71 -6.20 -6.52
C VAL A 111 -5.74 -6.30 -7.71
N ASP A 112 -6.20 -6.90 -8.80
CA ASP A 112 -5.44 -6.96 -10.04
C ASP A 112 -5.43 -5.61 -10.75
N LEU A 113 -4.22 -5.02 -10.89
CA LEU A 113 -3.98 -3.72 -11.53
C LEU A 113 -3.56 -3.83 -13.01
N THR A 114 -3.67 -5.01 -13.62
CA THR A 114 -3.37 -5.19 -15.04
C THR A 114 -4.24 -4.26 -15.89
N ASN A 115 -3.62 -3.55 -16.84
CA ASN A 115 -4.29 -2.59 -17.73
C ASN A 115 -5.07 -1.48 -16.99
N THR A 116 -4.66 -1.16 -15.78
CA THR A 116 -5.22 -0.04 -15.01
C THR A 116 -4.40 1.21 -15.28
N THR A 117 -5.08 2.32 -15.59
CA THR A 117 -4.50 3.67 -15.59
C THR A 117 -5.08 4.48 -14.45
N ALA A 118 -4.48 5.62 -14.16
CA ALA A 118 -4.92 6.48 -13.07
C ALA A 118 -4.82 7.95 -13.44
N ARG A 119 -5.72 8.73 -12.84
CA ARG A 119 -5.73 10.19 -12.96
C ARG A 119 -6.02 10.82 -11.61
N MET A 120 -5.25 11.81 -11.24
CA MET A 120 -5.46 12.65 -10.06
C MET A 120 -5.42 14.11 -10.48
N GLN A 121 -6.35 14.92 -9.99
CA GLN A 121 -6.33 16.37 -10.16
C GLN A 121 -6.36 17.07 -8.81
N ILE A 122 -5.48 18.04 -8.64
CA ILE A 122 -5.49 18.98 -7.52
C ILE A 122 -6.12 20.28 -7.98
N ARG A 123 -7.15 20.76 -7.29
CA ARG A 123 -7.90 21.97 -7.62
C ARG A 123 -7.99 22.88 -6.41
N GLU A 124 -8.10 24.18 -6.61
CA GLU A 124 -8.26 25.15 -5.52
C GLU A 124 -9.50 24.82 -4.68
N LYS A 125 -10.59 24.51 -5.36
CA LYS A 125 -11.87 24.09 -4.77
C LYS A 125 -12.61 23.16 -5.73
N LEU A 126 -13.66 22.50 -5.26
CA LEU A 126 -14.41 21.52 -6.02
C LEU A 126 -14.96 22.06 -7.34
N GLU A 127 -15.42 23.31 -7.35
CA GLU A 127 -16.03 23.95 -8.51
C GLU A 127 -15.01 24.54 -9.50
N SER A 128 -13.71 24.51 -9.18
CA SER A 128 -12.67 25.04 -10.08
C SER A 128 -12.64 24.26 -11.39
N THR A 129 -12.71 24.94 -12.52
CA THR A 129 -12.69 24.32 -13.85
C THR A 129 -11.29 23.90 -14.27
N THR A 130 -10.26 24.62 -13.82
CA THR A 130 -8.86 24.34 -14.16
C THR A 130 -8.15 23.68 -12.99
N PRO A 131 -7.45 22.55 -13.18
CA PRO A 131 -6.62 21.96 -12.13
C PRO A 131 -5.35 22.81 -11.90
N ILE A 132 -4.89 22.87 -10.66
CA ILE A 132 -3.57 23.41 -10.30
C ILE A 132 -2.48 22.44 -10.76
N LEU A 133 -2.73 21.16 -10.61
CA LEU A 133 -1.82 20.09 -11.02
C LEU A 133 -2.63 18.86 -11.44
N GLU A 134 -2.21 18.23 -12.53
CA GLU A 134 -2.73 16.96 -12.98
C GLU A 134 -1.63 15.91 -13.02
N LEU A 135 -1.88 14.78 -12.37
CA LEU A 135 -1.02 13.60 -12.34
C LEU A 135 -1.73 12.45 -13.01
N THR A 136 -1.07 11.78 -13.91
CA THR A 136 -1.60 10.60 -14.61
C THR A 136 -0.54 9.51 -14.73
N THR A 137 -0.96 8.31 -15.13
CA THR A 137 -0.01 7.25 -15.49
C THR A 137 0.81 7.63 -16.71
N GLU A 138 0.27 8.41 -17.64
CA GLU A 138 0.89 8.81 -18.90
C GLU A 138 1.96 9.88 -18.71
N ASN A 139 1.78 10.80 -17.73
CA ASN A 139 2.78 11.84 -17.44
C ASN A 139 3.77 11.45 -16.34
N GLY A 140 3.66 10.21 -15.80
CA GLY A 140 4.56 9.72 -14.76
C GLY A 140 4.28 10.25 -13.35
N GLY A 141 3.23 11.05 -13.16
CA GLY A 141 2.78 11.51 -11.85
C GLY A 141 2.11 10.43 -11.02
N ILE A 142 1.67 9.34 -11.66
CA ILE A 142 1.17 8.14 -10.99
C ILE A 142 1.85 6.92 -11.60
N LEU A 143 2.43 6.08 -10.73
CA LEU A 143 3.07 4.83 -11.15
C LEU A 143 2.27 3.65 -10.59
N ILE A 144 1.91 2.71 -11.48
CA ILE A 144 1.21 1.47 -11.12
C ILE A 144 2.16 0.30 -11.31
N ASP A 145 2.42 -0.45 -10.24
CA ASP A 145 3.17 -1.70 -10.26
C ASP A 145 2.23 -2.87 -9.95
N ASN A 146 1.92 -3.67 -10.96
CA ASN A 146 1.04 -4.82 -10.80
C ASN A 146 1.72 -6.04 -10.14
N VAL A 147 3.04 -6.09 -10.07
CA VAL A 147 3.78 -7.14 -9.34
C VAL A 147 3.73 -6.87 -7.83
N LEU A 148 4.08 -5.65 -7.44
CA LEU A 148 4.04 -5.20 -6.04
C LEU A 148 2.63 -4.79 -5.59
N LYS A 149 1.67 -4.71 -6.51
CA LYS A 149 0.29 -4.22 -6.26
C LYS A 149 0.26 -2.86 -5.63
N THR A 150 1.10 -1.94 -6.15
CA THR A 150 1.23 -0.57 -5.63
C THR A 150 0.77 0.46 -6.64
N ILE A 151 0.20 1.55 -6.11
CA ILE A 151 -0.16 2.78 -6.80
C ILE A 151 0.63 3.89 -6.12
N THR A 152 1.58 4.49 -6.82
CA THR A 152 2.45 5.53 -6.26
C THR A 152 2.08 6.88 -6.85
N ILE A 153 1.77 7.85 -6.00
CA ILE A 153 1.66 9.27 -6.37
C ILE A 153 3.04 9.88 -6.25
N TYR A 154 3.46 10.57 -7.29
CA TYR A 154 4.78 11.21 -7.36
C TYR A 154 4.66 12.64 -7.89
N ILE A 155 5.20 13.60 -7.12
CA ILE A 155 5.38 14.99 -7.56
C ILE A 155 6.84 15.33 -7.37
N SER A 156 7.51 15.77 -8.42
CA SER A 156 8.92 16.13 -8.36
C SER A 156 9.15 17.39 -7.49
N ALA A 157 10.37 17.56 -6.98
CA ALA A 157 10.75 18.77 -6.26
C ALA A 157 10.59 20.02 -7.14
N ALA A 158 10.86 19.91 -8.44
CA ALA A 158 10.67 20.99 -9.41
C ALA A 158 9.18 21.38 -9.50
N ASP A 159 8.28 20.39 -9.63
CA ASP A 159 6.85 20.65 -9.73
C ASP A 159 6.28 21.20 -8.41
N THR A 160 6.73 20.68 -7.25
CA THR A 160 6.28 21.22 -5.95
C THR A 160 6.74 22.65 -5.71
N THR A 161 7.88 23.06 -6.27
CA THR A 161 8.37 24.46 -6.23
C THR A 161 7.40 25.42 -6.93
N LEU A 162 6.72 24.97 -7.98
CA LEU A 162 5.77 25.77 -8.76
C LEU A 162 4.40 25.90 -8.08
N LEU A 163 4.11 25.08 -7.08
CA LEU A 163 2.83 25.13 -6.36
C LEU A 163 2.74 26.42 -5.53
N ASN A 164 1.59 27.09 -5.62
CA ASN A 164 1.34 28.33 -4.89
C ASN A 164 -0.11 28.40 -4.37
N PHE A 165 -0.41 27.63 -3.33
CA PHE A 165 -1.66 27.66 -2.61
C PHE A 165 -1.38 27.43 -1.11
N SER A 166 -2.35 27.59 -0.23
CA SER A 166 -2.27 27.17 1.17
C SER A 166 -2.98 25.84 1.39
N ALA A 167 -4.15 25.70 0.78
CA ALA A 167 -4.96 24.48 0.80
C ALA A 167 -5.65 24.30 -0.55
N ALA A 168 -5.83 23.05 -0.94
CA ALA A 168 -6.49 22.64 -2.17
C ALA A 168 -7.24 21.32 -1.92
N VAL A 169 -8.06 20.90 -2.87
CA VAL A 169 -8.76 19.61 -2.85
C VAL A 169 -8.26 18.71 -3.97
N TYR A 170 -8.38 17.40 -3.80
CA TYR A 170 -8.02 16.46 -4.85
C TYR A 170 -8.97 15.28 -4.92
N SER A 171 -9.02 14.65 -6.07
CA SER A 171 -9.52 13.29 -6.28
C SER A 171 -8.58 12.49 -7.15
N LEU A 172 -8.45 11.19 -6.84
CA LEU A 172 -7.73 10.20 -7.64
C LEU A 172 -8.69 9.10 -8.06
N GLU A 173 -8.70 8.80 -9.34
CA GLU A 173 -9.51 7.79 -9.98
C GLU A 173 -8.62 6.74 -10.63
N LEU A 174 -9.05 5.49 -10.57
CA LEU A 174 -8.47 4.37 -11.32
C LEU A 174 -9.39 4.04 -12.47
N ILE A 175 -8.81 3.77 -13.64
CA ILE A 175 -9.53 3.50 -14.87
C ILE A 175 -9.09 2.15 -15.40
N LYS A 176 -10.04 1.20 -15.52
CA LYS A 176 -9.80 -0.13 -16.09
C LYS A 176 -10.96 -0.50 -17.02
N ASN A 177 -10.65 -0.87 -18.27
CA ASN A 177 -11.66 -1.24 -19.28
C ASN A 177 -12.79 -0.22 -19.40
N SER A 178 -12.46 1.08 -19.41
CA SER A 178 -13.41 2.21 -19.44
C SER A 178 -14.28 2.37 -18.17
N GLU A 179 -14.12 1.52 -17.16
CA GLU A 179 -14.74 1.72 -15.86
C GLU A 179 -13.88 2.64 -15.02
N VAL A 180 -14.49 3.68 -14.43
CA VAL A 180 -13.84 4.65 -13.55
C VAL A 180 -14.21 4.36 -12.12
N THR A 181 -13.21 4.07 -11.29
CA THR A 181 -13.37 3.80 -9.86
C THR A 181 -12.77 4.94 -9.06
N PRO A 182 -13.54 5.71 -8.29
CA PRO A 182 -13.01 6.67 -7.33
C PRO A 182 -12.17 5.93 -6.28
N PHE A 183 -10.89 6.31 -6.14
CA PHE A 183 -9.96 5.62 -5.24
C PHE A 183 -9.63 6.44 -4.00
N LEU A 184 -9.16 7.68 -4.19
CA LEU A 184 -8.82 8.58 -3.09
C LEU A 184 -9.48 9.95 -3.29
N THR A 185 -9.78 10.63 -2.16
CA THR A 185 -10.20 12.03 -2.13
C THR A 185 -9.69 12.69 -0.87
N GLY A 186 -9.61 14.03 -0.86
CA GLY A 186 -9.23 14.76 0.34
C GLY A 186 -8.72 16.15 0.05
N SER A 187 -8.01 16.71 1.02
CA SER A 187 -7.35 18.01 0.92
C SER A 187 -5.85 17.87 0.76
N VAL A 188 -5.22 18.86 0.14
CA VAL A 188 -3.78 19.04 0.06
C VAL A 188 -3.42 20.35 0.73
N SER A 189 -2.55 20.31 1.74
CA SER A 189 -1.95 21.51 2.34
C SER A 189 -0.52 21.67 1.84
N LEU A 190 -0.14 22.89 1.44
CA LEU A 190 1.21 23.20 0.99
C LEU A 190 1.96 23.94 2.11
N VAL A 191 3.10 23.37 2.51
CA VAL A 191 4.05 24.05 3.39
C VAL A 191 5.10 24.73 2.53
N LYS A 192 5.16 26.06 2.61
CA LYS A 192 6.10 26.83 1.81
C LYS A 192 7.53 26.60 2.27
N GLU A 193 8.46 26.57 1.31
CA GLU A 193 9.89 26.48 1.57
C GLU A 193 10.42 27.80 2.14
N VAL A 194 11.30 27.69 3.13
CA VAL A 194 11.98 28.83 3.74
C VAL A 194 13.44 28.92 3.26
N THR A 195 14.02 27.79 2.89
CA THR A 195 15.37 27.70 2.33
C THR A 195 15.35 28.07 0.84
N ARG A 196 16.15 29.05 0.44
CA ARG A 196 16.29 29.51 -0.95
C ARG A 196 17.73 29.45 -1.37
#